data_ef3fd2e46cc67067520d1999ec95c61f
#
_entry.id   ef3fd2e46cc67067520d1999ec95c61f
#
_cell.length_a   1.000
_cell.length_b   1.000
_cell.length_c   1.000
_cell.angle_alpha   90.00
_cell.angle_beta   90.00
_cell.angle_gamma   90.00
#
_symmetry.space_group_name_H-M   'P 1'
#
loop_
_entity.id
_entity.type
_entity.pdbx_description
1 polymer ?
#
loop_
_entity_poly.entity_id
_entity_poly.type
_entity_poly.pdbx_seq_one_letter_code
_entity_poly.pdbx_strand_id
1 'polypeptide(L)'
;MRILHTADWHLGARLIERDRLAEHAAFVDWLIDTLRSEKIDALLLSGDVFDAANPPQDAVALYFDFLKRLADLKTVKAIITGGNHDSASHLNAPRELLKRFEVHVFGHAGDNIVDLGDAVVAAVPFLRERDLRQATAGETLATVHEQVRAAIRAHYASQLAAARELAAGRPIIAMGHLTVLGATTSDSERDIHIGNLGSVGADVFEGFDYTALGHLHRPQRVGGYETVRYSGSPIALSFSEAGDAKSVVLIDTLTGGNTAEIGWPQNSDSKTKPNLCGVSLLPIPVTRQLIRVKAARANLAADLANVSAGAWAEVTAKLDAPEPDLDRHVREAAAGRFEVLKVLADFPISETAPWQTKAPTLHDLQPRDVFRELLTEKQIEGDELSAVFDELLALREVKMTSWQ
;
A
#
# COMPACT_ATOMS: atom_id res chain seq x y z
N MET A 1 -24.92 10.50 -11.23
CA MET A 1 -23.74 9.75 -11.73
C MET A 1 -23.30 8.77 -10.66
N ARG A 2 -22.99 7.54 -11.05
CA ARG A 2 -22.44 6.51 -10.15
C ARG A 2 -20.96 6.34 -10.42
N ILE A 3 -20.14 6.55 -9.41
CA ILE A 3 -18.67 6.53 -9.50
C ILE A 3 -18.13 5.45 -8.57
N LEU A 4 -17.21 4.64 -9.05
CA LEU A 4 -16.56 3.61 -8.25
C LEU A 4 -15.12 4.03 -7.93
N HIS A 5 -14.73 4.00 -6.64
CA HIS A 5 -13.39 4.31 -6.19
C HIS A 5 -12.69 3.05 -5.70
N THR A 6 -11.50 2.81 -6.22
CA THR A 6 -10.54 1.77 -5.85
C THR A 6 -9.13 2.34 -5.81
N ALA A 7 -8.19 1.68 -5.13
CA ALA A 7 -6.79 2.08 -5.04
C ALA A 7 -5.89 0.87 -4.74
N ASP A 8 -4.59 1.06 -4.75
CA ASP A 8 -3.60 0.16 -4.18
C ASP A 8 -3.72 -1.27 -4.72
N TRP A 9 -3.78 -1.39 -6.05
CA TRP A 9 -3.90 -2.71 -6.70
C TRP A 9 -2.64 -3.54 -6.55
N HIS A 10 -1.47 -2.89 -6.56
CA HIS A 10 -0.18 -3.54 -6.46
C HIS A 10 -0.03 -4.75 -7.39
N LEU A 11 -0.40 -4.58 -8.66
CA LEU A 11 -0.23 -5.64 -9.65
C LEU A 11 1.23 -6.10 -9.72
N GLY A 12 1.45 -7.40 -9.59
CA GLY A 12 2.77 -7.99 -9.50
C GLY A 12 3.29 -8.17 -8.07
N ALA A 13 2.51 -7.80 -7.05
CA ALA A 13 2.86 -8.04 -5.65
C ALA A 13 3.05 -9.55 -5.36
N ARG A 14 3.94 -9.81 -4.41
CA ARG A 14 4.19 -11.16 -3.88
C ARG A 14 3.96 -11.16 -2.38
N LEU A 15 3.41 -12.24 -1.87
CA LEU A 15 3.36 -12.48 -0.43
C LEU A 15 4.43 -13.52 -0.06
N ILE A 16 5.48 -13.07 0.64
CA ILE A 16 6.68 -13.87 0.85
C ILE A 16 7.24 -14.27 -0.53
N GLU A 17 7.22 -15.52 -0.91
CA GLU A 17 7.70 -15.95 -2.23
C GLU A 17 6.56 -16.36 -3.19
N ARG A 18 5.32 -16.12 -2.81
CA ARG A 18 4.15 -16.52 -3.60
C ARG A 18 3.64 -15.39 -4.47
N ASP A 19 3.45 -15.70 -5.73
CA ASP A 19 2.82 -14.80 -6.70
C ASP A 19 1.34 -14.61 -6.39
N ARG A 20 0.81 -13.43 -6.68
CA ARG A 20 -0.58 -13.05 -6.42
C ARG A 20 -1.37 -12.75 -7.71
N LEU A 21 -0.80 -13.03 -8.88
CA LEU A 21 -1.39 -12.68 -10.17
C LEU A 21 -2.79 -13.26 -10.37
N ALA A 22 -3.01 -14.52 -9.95
CA ALA A 22 -4.33 -15.16 -10.06
C ALA A 22 -5.41 -14.45 -9.22
N GLU A 23 -5.05 -13.92 -8.06
CA GLU A 23 -5.96 -13.16 -7.20
C GLU A 23 -6.26 -11.80 -7.79
N HIS A 24 -5.25 -11.12 -8.34
CA HIS A 24 -5.44 -9.87 -9.07
C HIS A 24 -6.30 -10.06 -10.33
N ALA A 25 -6.10 -11.15 -11.08
CA ALA A 25 -6.93 -11.47 -12.24
C ALA A 25 -8.41 -11.68 -11.85
N ALA A 26 -8.65 -12.43 -10.78
CA ALA A 26 -10.01 -12.63 -10.25
C ALA A 26 -10.65 -11.32 -9.77
N PHE A 27 -9.85 -10.42 -9.16
CA PHE A 27 -10.33 -9.09 -8.81
C PHE A 27 -10.69 -8.27 -10.05
N VAL A 28 -9.85 -8.26 -11.08
CA VAL A 28 -10.11 -7.55 -12.35
C VAL A 28 -11.38 -8.08 -13.01
N ASP A 29 -11.59 -9.40 -13.03
CA ASP A 29 -12.81 -10.02 -13.55
C ASP A 29 -14.05 -9.53 -12.80
N TRP A 30 -14.01 -9.61 -11.47
CA TRP A 30 -15.08 -9.11 -10.61
C TRP A 30 -15.34 -7.61 -10.80
N LEU A 31 -14.28 -6.81 -10.93
CA LEU A 31 -14.39 -5.36 -11.10
C LEU A 31 -15.11 -5.01 -12.41
N ILE A 32 -14.73 -5.63 -13.53
CA ILE A 32 -15.36 -5.41 -14.84
C ILE A 32 -16.86 -5.80 -14.79
N ASP A 33 -17.19 -6.92 -14.16
CA ASP A 33 -18.57 -7.34 -13.99
C ASP A 33 -19.36 -6.39 -13.09
N THR A 34 -18.73 -5.88 -12.02
CA THR A 34 -19.31 -4.88 -11.12
C THR A 34 -19.57 -3.56 -11.85
N LEU A 35 -18.59 -3.06 -12.64
CA LEU A 35 -18.80 -1.84 -13.44
C LEU A 35 -20.03 -1.93 -14.33
N ARG A 36 -20.27 -3.10 -14.91
CA ARG A 36 -21.43 -3.36 -15.77
C ARG A 36 -22.74 -3.51 -14.99
N SER A 37 -22.76 -4.38 -13.97
CA SER A 37 -23.98 -4.70 -13.21
C SER A 37 -24.48 -3.53 -12.38
N GLU A 38 -23.57 -2.76 -11.79
CA GLU A 38 -23.88 -1.58 -10.99
C GLU A 38 -24.09 -0.33 -11.84
N LYS A 39 -23.97 -0.43 -13.18
CA LYS A 39 -24.12 0.69 -14.13
C LYS A 39 -23.25 1.88 -13.72
N ILE A 40 -21.97 1.63 -13.53
CA ILE A 40 -21.01 2.64 -13.15
C ILE A 40 -20.72 3.56 -14.34
N ASP A 41 -20.74 4.86 -14.11
CA ASP A 41 -20.43 5.89 -15.10
C ASP A 41 -18.94 6.25 -15.11
N ALA A 42 -18.26 6.19 -13.95
CA ALA A 42 -16.84 6.48 -13.86
C ALA A 42 -16.12 5.62 -12.82
N LEU A 43 -14.86 5.30 -13.10
CA LEU A 43 -13.94 4.60 -12.20
C LEU A 43 -12.81 5.55 -11.78
N LEU A 44 -12.54 5.64 -10.47
CA LEU A 44 -11.39 6.33 -9.90
C LEU A 44 -10.41 5.28 -9.35
N LEU A 45 -9.18 5.26 -9.86
CA LEU A 45 -8.09 4.42 -9.35
C LEU A 45 -7.01 5.33 -8.74
N SER A 46 -6.96 5.37 -7.41
CA SER A 46 -6.18 6.34 -6.63
C SER A 46 -4.79 5.84 -6.27
N GLY A 47 -3.96 5.59 -7.29
CA GLY A 47 -2.54 5.26 -7.14
C GLY A 47 -2.24 3.80 -6.84
N ASP A 48 -0.95 3.49 -6.88
CA ASP A 48 -0.33 2.18 -6.68
C ASP A 48 -1.00 1.09 -7.54
N VAL A 49 -1.01 1.35 -8.85
CA VAL A 49 -1.45 0.40 -9.87
C VAL A 49 -0.54 -0.83 -9.86
N PHE A 50 0.77 -0.61 -9.81
CA PHE A 50 1.79 -1.64 -9.76
C PHE A 50 2.52 -1.67 -8.42
N ASP A 51 3.00 -2.84 -8.03
CA ASP A 51 3.78 -3.03 -6.80
C ASP A 51 5.19 -2.41 -6.86
N ALA A 52 5.71 -2.18 -8.05
CA ALA A 52 7.03 -1.61 -8.27
C ALA A 52 7.07 -0.75 -9.55
N ALA A 53 8.00 0.22 -9.57
CA ALA A 53 8.21 1.10 -10.72
C ALA A 53 8.61 0.37 -12.00
N ASN A 54 9.17 -0.84 -11.89
CA ASN A 54 9.45 -1.76 -13.00
C ASN A 54 8.69 -3.08 -12.77
N PRO A 55 7.40 -3.15 -13.13
CA PRO A 55 6.55 -4.28 -12.83
C PRO A 55 6.89 -5.51 -13.69
N PRO A 56 6.58 -6.73 -13.21
CA PRO A 56 6.65 -7.94 -14.02
C PRO A 56 5.76 -7.86 -15.26
N GLN A 57 6.19 -8.52 -16.36
CA GLN A 57 5.46 -8.47 -17.64
C GLN A 57 4.01 -8.98 -17.52
N ASP A 58 3.77 -10.00 -16.69
CA ASP A 58 2.43 -10.54 -16.48
C ASP A 58 1.50 -9.53 -15.78
N ALA A 59 2.03 -8.73 -14.85
CA ALA A 59 1.30 -7.64 -14.23
C ALA A 59 0.95 -6.54 -15.23
N VAL A 60 1.90 -6.20 -16.11
CA VAL A 60 1.68 -5.24 -17.21
C VAL A 60 0.62 -5.76 -18.19
N ALA A 61 0.70 -7.05 -18.54
CA ALA A 61 -0.28 -7.69 -19.42
C ALA A 61 -1.70 -7.66 -18.80
N LEU A 62 -1.82 -7.97 -17.51
CA LEU A 62 -3.12 -7.90 -16.80
C LEU A 62 -3.68 -6.48 -16.77
N TYR A 63 -2.85 -5.47 -16.54
CA TYR A 63 -3.26 -4.07 -16.58
C TYR A 63 -3.81 -3.66 -17.96
N PHE A 64 -3.12 -4.03 -19.05
CA PHE A 64 -3.59 -3.72 -20.39
C PHE A 64 -4.82 -4.55 -20.79
N ASP A 65 -4.98 -5.79 -20.32
CA ASP A 65 -6.22 -6.55 -20.49
C ASP A 65 -7.40 -5.86 -19.77
N PHE A 66 -7.19 -5.40 -18.54
CA PHE A 66 -8.16 -4.59 -17.83
C PHE A 66 -8.57 -3.35 -18.65
N LEU A 67 -7.59 -2.55 -19.13
CA LEU A 67 -7.87 -1.33 -19.91
C LEU A 67 -8.63 -1.62 -21.21
N LYS A 68 -8.30 -2.71 -21.90
CA LYS A 68 -9.03 -3.16 -23.09
C LYS A 68 -10.48 -3.49 -22.73
N ARG A 69 -10.71 -4.28 -21.69
CA ARG A 69 -12.06 -4.67 -21.25
C ARG A 69 -12.88 -3.47 -20.77
N LEU A 70 -12.24 -2.51 -20.10
CA LEU A 70 -12.84 -1.25 -19.69
C LEU A 70 -13.28 -0.44 -20.93
N ALA A 71 -12.44 -0.31 -21.94
CA ALA A 71 -12.76 0.38 -23.19
C ALA A 71 -13.94 -0.28 -23.94
N ASP A 72 -14.07 -1.61 -23.85
CA ASP A 72 -15.18 -2.36 -24.44
C ASP A 72 -16.53 -2.06 -23.76
N LEU A 73 -16.55 -1.56 -22.52
CA LEU A 73 -17.78 -1.11 -21.84
C LEU A 73 -18.37 0.16 -22.47
N LYS A 74 -17.58 1.02 -23.11
CA LYS A 74 -17.96 2.24 -23.86
C LYS A 74 -18.66 3.33 -23.05
N THR A 75 -19.21 3.02 -21.90
CA THR A 75 -20.00 3.94 -21.06
C THR A 75 -19.28 4.38 -19.81
N VAL A 76 -18.17 3.70 -19.44
CA VAL A 76 -17.42 3.96 -18.22
C VAL A 76 -16.21 4.81 -18.53
N LYS A 77 -16.15 6.01 -17.97
CA LYS A 77 -14.93 6.83 -17.97
C LYS A 77 -13.99 6.34 -16.86
N ALA A 78 -12.68 6.52 -17.00
CA ALA A 78 -11.77 6.19 -15.93
C ALA A 78 -10.75 7.30 -15.68
N ILE A 79 -10.42 7.51 -14.40
CA ILE A 79 -9.35 8.39 -13.98
C ILE A 79 -8.39 7.57 -13.13
N ILE A 80 -7.15 7.51 -13.57
CA ILE A 80 -6.09 6.71 -12.94
C ILE A 80 -4.96 7.66 -12.52
N THR A 81 -4.63 7.71 -11.25
CA THR A 81 -3.49 8.46 -10.75
C THR A 81 -2.32 7.54 -10.43
N GLY A 82 -1.09 8.04 -10.47
CA GLY A 82 0.08 7.30 -10.01
C GLY A 82 0.24 7.37 -8.50
N GLY A 83 0.67 6.27 -7.88
CA GLY A 83 1.06 6.20 -6.49
C GLY A 83 2.58 6.28 -6.28
N ASN A 84 3.05 5.97 -5.06
CA ASN A 84 4.48 6.03 -4.74
C ASN A 84 5.27 4.82 -5.26
N HIS A 85 4.62 3.68 -5.51
CA HIS A 85 5.22 2.50 -6.12
C HIS A 85 5.32 2.62 -7.63
N ASP A 86 4.45 3.42 -8.26
CA ASP A 86 4.37 3.55 -9.71
C ASP A 86 5.52 4.38 -10.31
N SER A 87 5.93 3.99 -11.51
CA SER A 87 6.67 4.88 -12.39
C SER A 87 5.70 5.83 -13.08
N ALA A 88 5.74 7.11 -12.71
CA ALA A 88 4.90 8.14 -13.32
C ALA A 88 5.04 8.20 -14.84
N SER A 89 6.26 8.05 -15.37
CA SER A 89 6.53 8.05 -16.80
C SER A 89 5.98 6.80 -17.49
N HIS A 90 6.07 5.63 -16.83
CA HIS A 90 5.51 4.38 -17.36
C HIS A 90 3.98 4.47 -17.48
N LEU A 91 3.30 4.93 -16.43
CA LEU A 91 1.84 5.13 -16.44
C LEU A 91 1.41 6.16 -17.50
N ASN A 92 2.14 7.27 -17.63
CA ASN A 92 1.80 8.33 -18.58
C ASN A 92 2.12 7.98 -20.04
N ALA A 93 2.97 6.99 -20.32
CA ALA A 93 3.37 6.67 -21.68
C ALA A 93 2.20 6.46 -22.65
N PRO A 94 1.14 5.71 -22.32
CA PRO A 94 -0.01 5.49 -23.19
C PRO A 94 -1.12 6.55 -23.07
N ARG A 95 -0.98 7.61 -22.25
CA ARG A 95 -2.09 8.49 -21.84
C ARG A 95 -2.85 9.12 -23.02
N GLU A 96 -2.17 9.57 -24.08
CA GLU A 96 -2.80 10.21 -25.24
C GLU A 96 -3.61 9.20 -26.07
N LEU A 97 -3.19 7.92 -26.09
CA LEU A 97 -3.97 6.85 -26.68
C LEU A 97 -5.19 6.52 -25.81
N LEU A 98 -4.99 6.37 -24.50
CA LEU A 98 -6.04 6.00 -23.55
C LEU A 98 -7.14 7.04 -23.44
N LYS A 99 -6.79 8.32 -23.56
CA LYS A 99 -7.76 9.43 -23.58
C LYS A 99 -8.84 9.29 -24.66
N ARG A 100 -8.53 8.64 -25.79
CA ARG A 100 -9.53 8.35 -26.84
C ARG A 100 -10.60 7.35 -26.41
N PHE A 101 -10.35 6.63 -25.32
CA PHE A 101 -11.27 5.67 -24.71
C PHE A 101 -11.84 6.20 -23.38
N GLU A 102 -11.80 7.52 -23.16
CA GLU A 102 -12.24 8.17 -21.92
C GLU A 102 -11.49 7.66 -20.67
N VAL A 103 -10.22 7.21 -20.85
CA VAL A 103 -9.33 6.82 -19.76
C VAL A 103 -8.26 7.90 -19.60
N HIS A 104 -8.33 8.63 -18.50
CA HIS A 104 -7.44 9.72 -18.15
C HIS A 104 -6.37 9.25 -17.16
N VAL A 105 -5.11 9.36 -17.50
CA VAL A 105 -3.99 8.88 -16.65
C VAL A 105 -3.11 10.05 -16.24
N PHE A 106 -2.84 10.16 -14.93
CA PHE A 106 -2.04 11.22 -14.31
C PHE A 106 -0.96 10.63 -13.40
N GLY A 107 0.23 10.44 -13.92
CA GLY A 107 1.39 9.98 -13.14
C GLY A 107 2.20 11.14 -12.53
N HIS A 108 2.03 12.37 -13.02
CA HIS A 108 2.75 13.56 -12.53
C HIS A 108 1.78 14.60 -11.96
N ALA A 109 2.25 15.34 -10.97
CA ALA A 109 1.56 16.53 -10.46
C ALA A 109 1.38 17.58 -11.58
N GLY A 110 0.28 18.31 -11.53
CA GLY A 110 -0.07 19.35 -12.52
C GLY A 110 -1.52 19.78 -12.34
N ASP A 111 -2.02 20.53 -13.32
CA ASP A 111 -3.45 20.92 -13.38
C ASP A 111 -4.27 19.76 -13.95
N ASN A 112 -4.51 18.78 -13.10
CA ASN A 112 -5.13 17.50 -13.47
C ASN A 112 -6.64 17.53 -13.16
N ILE A 113 -7.39 18.41 -13.83
CA ILE A 113 -8.84 18.51 -13.65
C ILE A 113 -9.56 17.79 -14.81
N VAL A 114 -10.51 16.93 -14.46
CA VAL A 114 -11.34 16.19 -15.41
C VAL A 114 -12.81 16.52 -15.18
N ASP A 115 -13.49 16.98 -16.23
CA ASP A 115 -14.95 17.17 -16.25
C ASP A 115 -15.63 15.87 -16.72
N LEU A 116 -16.33 15.21 -15.81
CA LEU A 116 -17.09 13.99 -16.11
C LEU A 116 -18.50 14.27 -16.63
N GLY A 117 -18.93 15.53 -16.66
CA GLY A 117 -20.29 15.95 -17.02
C GLY A 117 -21.14 16.24 -15.77
N ASP A 118 -21.38 15.26 -14.92
CA ASP A 118 -22.19 15.41 -13.69
C ASP A 118 -21.33 15.66 -12.43
N ALA A 119 -20.02 15.55 -12.53
CA ALA A 119 -19.06 15.83 -11.47
C ALA A 119 -17.73 16.33 -12.06
N VAL A 120 -16.94 17.05 -11.27
CA VAL A 120 -15.56 17.47 -11.61
C VAL A 120 -14.58 16.78 -10.68
N VAL A 121 -13.51 16.22 -11.23
CA VAL A 121 -12.50 15.48 -10.48
C VAL A 121 -11.15 16.18 -10.54
N ALA A 122 -10.58 16.48 -9.38
CA ALA A 122 -9.19 16.89 -9.21
C ALA A 122 -8.33 15.63 -9.01
N ALA A 123 -7.64 15.19 -10.07
CA ALA A 123 -6.91 13.91 -10.11
C ALA A 123 -5.46 14.09 -9.63
N VAL A 124 -5.26 14.20 -8.32
CA VAL A 124 -3.93 14.41 -7.72
C VAL A 124 -3.23 13.07 -7.55
N PRO A 125 -2.09 12.83 -8.24
CA PRO A 125 -1.26 11.64 -8.02
C PRO A 125 -0.42 11.78 -6.74
N PHE A 126 0.40 10.77 -6.44
CA PHE A 126 1.42 10.88 -5.41
C PHE A 126 2.34 12.08 -5.68
N LEU A 127 2.40 12.99 -4.72
CA LEU A 127 3.22 14.20 -4.78
C LEU A 127 4.62 13.89 -4.22
N ARG A 128 5.62 13.79 -5.09
CA ARG A 128 7.02 13.58 -4.69
C ARG A 128 7.57 14.87 -4.08
N GLU A 129 8.52 14.76 -3.17
CA GLU A 129 9.14 15.92 -2.52
C GLU A 129 9.65 16.97 -3.54
N ARG A 130 10.27 16.50 -4.64
CA ARG A 130 10.74 17.38 -5.73
C ARG A 130 9.62 18.13 -6.48
N ASP A 131 8.39 17.63 -6.41
CA ASP A 131 7.21 18.27 -7.02
C ASP A 131 6.61 19.33 -6.08
N LEU A 132 6.97 19.27 -4.79
CA LEU A 132 6.44 20.11 -3.73
C LEU A 132 7.38 21.27 -3.34
N ARG A 133 8.70 21.04 -3.40
CA ARG A 133 9.69 22.03 -2.95
C ARG A 133 11.07 21.84 -3.61
N GLN A 134 11.89 22.86 -3.53
CA GLN A 134 13.31 22.77 -3.83
C GLN A 134 14.09 22.59 -2.53
N ALA A 135 14.98 21.58 -2.50
CA ALA A 135 15.83 21.32 -1.34
C ALA A 135 16.89 22.43 -1.17
N THR A 136 17.09 22.90 0.06
CA THR A 136 18.12 23.88 0.41
C THR A 136 19.10 23.27 1.40
N ALA A 137 20.39 23.52 1.23
CA ALA A 137 21.42 23.00 2.14
C ALA A 137 21.26 23.57 3.56
N GLY A 138 21.39 22.70 4.56
CA GLY A 138 21.34 23.08 5.98
C GLY A 138 19.94 23.15 6.59
N GLU A 139 18.91 22.70 5.89
CA GLU A 139 17.55 22.59 6.44
C GLU A 139 17.47 21.52 7.55
N THR A 140 16.66 21.81 8.56
CA THR A 140 16.32 20.81 9.58
C THR A 140 15.18 19.90 9.09
N LEU A 141 15.08 18.67 9.60
CA LEU A 141 13.97 17.78 9.29
C LEU A 141 12.61 18.43 9.61
N ALA A 142 12.50 19.16 10.73
CA ALA A 142 11.27 19.85 11.11
C ALA A 142 10.84 20.89 10.07
N THR A 143 11.79 21.68 9.55
CA THR A 143 11.54 22.66 8.49
C THR A 143 11.08 22.02 7.19
N VAL A 144 11.75 20.91 6.80
CA VAL A 144 11.37 20.13 5.61
C VAL A 144 9.93 19.62 5.70
N HIS A 145 9.54 19.09 6.86
CA HIS A 145 8.18 18.55 7.09
C HIS A 145 7.11 19.63 7.02
N GLU A 146 7.39 20.79 7.59
CA GLU A 146 6.46 21.92 7.54
C GLU A 146 6.28 22.42 6.12
N GLN A 147 7.37 22.56 5.35
CA GLN A 147 7.33 22.95 3.94
C GLN A 147 6.55 21.94 3.09
N VAL A 148 6.79 20.62 3.26
CA VAL A 148 6.06 19.57 2.54
C VAL A 148 4.57 19.63 2.83
N ARG A 149 4.16 19.73 4.10
CA ARG A 149 2.74 19.85 4.48
C ARG A 149 2.09 21.12 3.93
N ALA A 150 2.79 22.25 3.99
CA ALA A 150 2.30 23.50 3.44
C ALA A 150 2.13 23.41 1.92
N ALA A 151 3.07 22.78 1.22
CA ALA A 151 3.02 22.61 -0.23
C ALA A 151 1.88 21.65 -0.65
N ILE A 152 1.66 20.55 0.06
CA ILE A 152 0.51 19.65 -0.17
C ILE A 152 -0.79 20.43 -0.01
N ARG A 153 -0.95 21.19 1.07
CA ARG A 153 -2.12 22.03 1.32
C ARG A 153 -2.35 23.04 0.21
N ALA A 154 -1.30 23.73 -0.22
CA ALA A 154 -1.36 24.71 -1.31
C ALA A 154 -1.75 24.06 -2.64
N HIS A 155 -1.23 22.85 -2.93
CA HIS A 155 -1.56 22.12 -4.13
C HIS A 155 -3.06 21.75 -4.16
N TYR A 156 -3.62 21.13 -3.10
CA TYR A 156 -5.05 20.81 -3.04
C TYR A 156 -5.94 22.06 -3.09
N ALA A 157 -5.53 23.15 -2.46
CA ALA A 157 -6.27 24.42 -2.55
C ALA A 157 -6.30 24.96 -3.98
N SER A 158 -5.18 24.88 -4.73
CA SER A 158 -5.12 25.25 -6.15
C SER A 158 -6.02 24.36 -7.01
N GLN A 159 -5.96 23.03 -6.81
CA GLN A 159 -6.81 22.10 -7.54
C GLN A 159 -8.30 22.34 -7.27
N LEU A 160 -8.67 22.63 -6.02
CA LEU A 160 -10.03 22.98 -5.66
C LEU A 160 -10.51 24.27 -6.35
N ALA A 161 -9.65 25.28 -6.41
CA ALA A 161 -9.96 26.54 -7.09
C ALA A 161 -10.23 26.31 -8.60
N ALA A 162 -9.33 25.57 -9.28
CA ALA A 162 -9.49 25.25 -10.68
C ALA A 162 -10.75 24.36 -10.95
N ALA A 163 -11.02 23.38 -10.09
CA ALA A 163 -12.21 22.57 -10.21
C ALA A 163 -13.51 23.36 -10.01
N ARG A 164 -13.52 24.34 -9.10
CA ARG A 164 -14.69 25.23 -8.86
C ARG A 164 -15.07 26.06 -10.06
N GLU A 165 -14.11 26.52 -10.87
CA GLU A 165 -14.37 27.26 -12.10
C GLU A 165 -15.18 26.44 -13.12
N LEU A 166 -14.95 25.11 -13.15
CA LEU A 166 -15.62 24.19 -14.05
C LEU A 166 -16.92 23.59 -13.47
N ALA A 167 -17.00 23.48 -12.15
CA ALA A 167 -18.05 22.69 -11.50
C ALA A 167 -19.46 23.26 -11.68
N ALA A 168 -19.63 24.59 -11.70
CA ALA A 168 -20.94 25.24 -11.84
C ALA A 168 -22.01 24.68 -10.89
N GLY A 169 -21.61 24.34 -9.65
CA GLY A 169 -22.52 23.77 -8.63
C GLY A 169 -22.60 22.24 -8.60
N ARG A 170 -21.94 21.56 -9.53
CA ARG A 170 -21.80 20.10 -9.55
C ARG A 170 -20.84 19.63 -8.45
N PRO A 171 -20.90 18.35 -8.02
CA PRO A 171 -19.95 17.77 -7.08
C PRO A 171 -18.50 17.90 -7.54
N ILE A 172 -17.61 18.21 -6.59
CA ILE A 172 -16.15 18.27 -6.79
C ILE A 172 -15.52 17.16 -5.99
N ILE A 173 -14.83 16.24 -6.67
CA ILE A 173 -14.17 15.08 -6.08
C ILE A 173 -12.65 15.29 -6.14
N ALA A 174 -11.94 15.09 -5.02
CA ALA A 174 -10.50 14.98 -5.04
C ALA A 174 -10.06 13.50 -5.13
N MET A 175 -8.98 13.26 -5.84
CA MET A 175 -8.18 12.04 -5.68
C MET A 175 -6.88 12.38 -4.97
N GLY A 176 -6.28 11.39 -4.30
CA GLY A 176 -5.01 11.56 -3.63
C GLY A 176 -4.34 10.24 -3.28
N HIS A 177 -3.00 10.29 -3.17
CA HIS A 177 -2.22 9.15 -2.74
C HIS A 177 -1.20 9.62 -1.70
N LEU A 178 -1.58 9.59 -0.42
CA LEU A 178 -0.80 10.15 0.69
C LEU A 178 -1.32 9.65 2.04
N THR A 179 -0.52 9.83 3.09
CA THR A 179 -0.94 9.52 4.47
C THR A 179 -1.70 10.70 5.09
N VAL A 180 -2.87 10.43 5.64
CA VAL A 180 -3.67 11.40 6.42
C VAL A 180 -3.59 11.07 7.91
N LEU A 181 -3.43 12.08 8.75
CA LEU A 181 -3.30 11.93 10.21
C LEU A 181 -4.53 11.25 10.82
N GLY A 182 -4.28 10.29 11.70
CA GLY A 182 -5.33 9.53 12.38
C GLY A 182 -5.84 8.31 11.62
N ALA A 183 -5.28 8.01 10.44
CA ALA A 183 -5.55 6.77 9.73
C ALA A 183 -4.73 5.60 10.29
N THR A 184 -5.23 4.38 10.11
CA THR A 184 -4.58 3.13 10.55
C THR A 184 -3.79 2.53 9.41
N THR A 185 -2.52 2.21 9.65
CA THR A 185 -1.62 1.55 8.70
C THR A 185 -1.61 0.03 8.86
N SER A 186 -1.06 -0.68 7.88
CA SER A 186 -0.70 -2.11 7.94
C SER A 186 0.82 -2.30 7.78
N ASP A 187 1.32 -3.53 7.76
CA ASP A 187 2.76 -3.81 7.61
C ASP A 187 3.23 -3.75 6.14
N SER A 188 2.32 -3.54 5.21
CA SER A 188 2.60 -3.58 3.76
C SER A 188 2.78 -2.20 3.13
N GLU A 189 2.38 -1.11 3.80
CA GLU A 189 2.62 0.24 3.29
C GLU A 189 4.09 0.65 3.47
N ARG A 190 4.63 1.35 2.48
CA ARG A 190 5.94 1.99 2.58
C ARG A 190 5.82 3.40 3.16
N ASP A 191 6.77 3.79 3.99
CA ASP A 191 6.89 5.18 4.40
C ASP A 191 7.13 6.08 3.17
N ILE A 192 6.20 7.00 2.88
CA ILE A 192 6.24 7.83 1.66
C ILE A 192 7.03 9.13 1.81
N HIS A 193 7.27 9.57 3.00
CA HIS A 193 8.18 10.67 3.30
C HIS A 193 9.01 10.26 4.51
N ILE A 194 10.19 10.82 4.70
CA ILE A 194 11.08 10.45 5.80
C ILE A 194 10.31 10.41 7.12
N GLY A 195 10.05 9.19 7.62
CA GLY A 195 9.37 8.95 8.89
C GLY A 195 7.89 9.36 8.97
N ASN A 196 7.07 9.18 7.92
CA ASN A 196 5.65 9.58 7.85
C ASN A 196 5.38 11.08 8.10
N LEU A 197 6.38 11.92 7.93
CA LEU A 197 6.37 13.32 8.35
C LEU A 197 5.68 14.25 7.35
N GLY A 198 5.29 13.72 6.19
CA GLY A 198 4.42 14.38 5.21
C GLY A 198 2.92 14.18 5.45
N SER A 199 2.54 13.50 6.56
CA SER A 199 1.13 13.31 6.89
C SER A 199 0.43 14.65 7.11
N VAL A 200 -0.73 14.82 6.46
CA VAL A 200 -1.56 16.03 6.55
C VAL A 200 -2.85 15.73 7.32
N GLY A 201 -3.47 16.77 7.88
CA GLY A 201 -4.82 16.63 8.45
C GLY A 201 -5.87 16.49 7.33
N ALA A 202 -7.02 15.88 7.65
CA ALA A 202 -8.14 15.74 6.71
C ALA A 202 -8.72 17.12 6.29
N ASP A 203 -8.45 18.17 7.02
CA ASP A 203 -8.81 19.57 6.71
C ASP A 203 -8.24 20.07 5.36
N VAL A 204 -7.19 19.43 4.85
CA VAL A 204 -6.63 19.71 3.50
C VAL A 204 -7.68 19.49 2.40
N PHE A 205 -8.66 18.64 2.62
CA PHE A 205 -9.71 18.29 1.66
C PHE A 205 -11.00 19.10 1.84
N GLU A 206 -10.99 20.10 2.71
CA GLU A 206 -12.15 20.95 2.93
C GLU A 206 -12.59 21.66 1.64
N GLY A 207 -13.87 21.51 1.31
CA GLY A 207 -14.46 22.09 0.10
C GLY A 207 -14.59 21.12 -1.08
N PHE A 208 -14.03 19.91 -1.00
CA PHE A 208 -14.39 18.80 -1.87
C PHE A 208 -15.60 18.06 -1.31
N ASP A 209 -16.48 17.57 -2.18
CA ASP A 209 -17.66 16.80 -1.79
C ASP A 209 -17.32 15.34 -1.47
N TYR A 210 -16.26 14.79 -2.07
CA TYR A 210 -15.69 13.49 -1.78
C TYR A 210 -14.16 13.50 -2.03
N THR A 211 -13.44 12.71 -1.26
CA THR A 211 -11.98 12.52 -1.45
C THR A 211 -11.65 11.04 -1.54
N ALA A 212 -11.19 10.63 -2.72
CA ALA A 212 -10.79 9.27 -3.06
C ALA A 212 -9.30 9.07 -2.78
N LEU A 213 -8.96 8.44 -1.66
CA LEU A 213 -7.58 8.23 -1.22
C LEU A 213 -7.08 6.82 -1.52
N GLY A 214 -5.80 6.72 -1.92
CA GLY A 214 -4.98 5.52 -1.93
C GLY A 214 -3.77 5.69 -1.01
N HIS A 215 -2.91 4.67 -0.95
CA HIS A 215 -1.72 4.49 -0.13
C HIS A 215 -1.95 3.57 1.08
N LEU A 216 -3.05 3.69 1.80
CA LEU A 216 -3.33 2.82 2.93
C LEU A 216 -4.23 1.65 2.52
N HIS A 217 -3.75 0.44 2.77
CA HIS A 217 -4.36 -0.80 2.28
C HIS A 217 -5.62 -1.22 3.04
N ARG A 218 -5.90 -0.60 4.19
CA ARG A 218 -7.12 -0.81 4.97
C ARG A 218 -8.25 0.09 4.48
N PRO A 219 -9.40 -0.46 4.06
CA PRO A 219 -10.59 0.35 3.78
C PRO A 219 -11.00 1.10 5.04
N GLN A 220 -11.01 2.44 4.98
CA GLN A 220 -11.32 3.26 6.15
C GLN A 220 -11.73 4.68 5.77
N ARG A 221 -12.51 5.30 6.64
CA ARG A 221 -12.75 6.75 6.65
C ARG A 221 -11.72 7.44 7.53
N VAL A 222 -11.44 8.70 7.27
CA VAL A 222 -10.40 9.44 7.97
C VAL A 222 -10.97 10.70 8.63
N GLY A 223 -10.46 11.04 9.81
CA GLY A 223 -10.83 12.27 10.51
C GLY A 223 -12.30 12.34 10.95
N GLY A 224 -13.03 11.23 10.94
CA GLY A 224 -14.47 11.20 11.22
C GLY A 224 -15.36 11.60 10.03
N TYR A 225 -14.77 11.89 8.85
CA TYR A 225 -15.51 12.28 7.66
C TYR A 225 -15.93 11.07 6.84
N GLU A 226 -17.22 10.94 6.51
CA GLU A 226 -17.75 9.87 5.65
C GLU A 226 -17.24 10.01 4.21
N THR A 227 -16.90 11.20 3.79
CA THR A 227 -16.50 11.54 2.41
C THR A 227 -15.01 11.60 2.17
N VAL A 228 -14.17 11.39 3.20
CA VAL A 228 -12.71 11.27 3.05
C VAL A 228 -12.32 9.82 3.34
N ARG A 229 -12.01 9.05 2.29
CA ARG A 229 -11.88 7.60 2.41
C ARG A 229 -10.69 7.03 1.67
N TYR A 230 -10.04 6.08 2.31
CA TYR A 230 -9.24 5.07 1.65
C TYR A 230 -10.13 3.92 1.21
N SER A 231 -10.09 3.55 -0.07
CA SER A 231 -10.76 2.32 -0.55
C SER A 231 -10.03 1.08 -0.03
N GLY A 232 -8.73 1.22 0.22
CA GLY A 232 -7.83 0.12 0.52
C GLY A 232 -7.45 -0.71 -0.70
N SER A 233 -6.51 -1.64 -0.50
CA SER A 233 -6.12 -2.60 -1.53
C SER A 233 -7.22 -3.64 -1.77
N PRO A 234 -7.40 -4.12 -3.02
CA PRO A 234 -8.47 -5.07 -3.35
C PRO A 234 -8.23 -6.47 -2.78
N ILE A 235 -6.99 -6.83 -2.50
CA ILE A 235 -6.60 -8.08 -1.86
C ILE A 235 -5.73 -7.77 -0.64
N ALA A 236 -5.70 -8.65 0.36
CA ALA A 236 -4.80 -8.49 1.49
C ALA A 236 -3.35 -8.68 1.04
N LEU A 237 -2.50 -7.67 1.15
CA LEU A 237 -1.10 -7.68 0.69
C LEU A 237 -0.13 -8.23 1.74
N SER A 238 -0.55 -8.24 3.00
CA SER A 238 0.22 -8.79 4.11
C SER A 238 -0.67 -9.57 5.08
N PHE A 239 -0.04 -10.35 5.96
CA PHE A 239 -0.78 -11.03 7.03
C PHE A 239 -1.37 -10.05 8.07
N SER A 240 -0.89 -8.81 8.16
CA SER A 240 -1.52 -7.80 9.03
C SER A 240 -2.92 -7.39 8.57
N GLU A 241 -3.24 -7.65 7.30
CA GLU A 241 -4.54 -7.37 6.69
C GLU A 241 -5.48 -8.60 6.63
N ALA A 242 -5.05 -9.74 7.20
CA ALA A 242 -5.78 -11.02 7.09
C ALA A 242 -7.23 -10.97 7.58
N GLY A 243 -7.56 -10.03 8.47
CA GLY A 243 -8.93 -9.84 9.00
C GLY A 243 -9.70 -8.69 8.35
N ASP A 244 -9.11 -7.99 7.39
CA ASP A 244 -9.73 -6.80 6.80
C ASP A 244 -10.77 -7.20 5.73
N ALA A 245 -11.97 -6.65 5.85
CA ALA A 245 -12.97 -6.78 4.79
C ALA A 245 -12.62 -5.84 3.63
N LYS A 246 -12.15 -6.40 2.52
CA LYS A 246 -11.80 -5.63 1.33
C LYS A 246 -13.04 -5.17 0.57
N SER A 247 -13.04 -3.93 0.12
CA SER A 247 -14.17 -3.32 -0.57
C SER A 247 -13.72 -2.23 -1.55
N VAL A 248 -14.58 -1.92 -2.51
CA VAL A 248 -14.52 -0.67 -3.28
C VAL A 248 -15.59 0.28 -2.78
N VAL A 249 -15.42 1.57 -3.04
CA VAL A 249 -16.38 2.59 -2.61
C VAL A 249 -17.25 3.00 -3.80
N LEU A 250 -18.57 2.89 -3.64
CA LEU A 250 -19.54 3.40 -4.58
C LEU A 250 -19.98 4.80 -4.13
N ILE A 251 -19.86 5.77 -5.02
CA ILE A 251 -20.24 7.16 -4.83
C ILE A 251 -21.43 7.45 -5.77
N ASP A 252 -22.52 7.95 -5.21
CA ASP A 252 -23.69 8.36 -5.99
C ASP A 252 -23.93 9.86 -5.85
N THR A 253 -23.78 10.60 -6.95
CA THR A 253 -23.96 12.06 -6.97
C THR A 253 -25.41 12.48 -7.13
N LEU A 254 -26.36 11.56 -7.38
CA LEU A 254 -27.79 11.85 -7.58
C LEU A 254 -28.58 11.82 -6.27
N THR A 255 -28.04 11.19 -5.22
CA THR A 255 -28.76 11.00 -3.96
C THR A 255 -28.57 12.14 -2.95
N GLY A 256 -28.00 13.25 -3.34
CA GLY A 256 -27.74 14.43 -2.50
C GLY A 256 -28.95 15.10 -1.81
N GLY A 257 -30.01 14.34 -1.55
CA GLY A 257 -31.29 14.85 -1.04
C GLY A 257 -31.57 14.59 0.44
N ASN A 258 -30.80 13.80 1.18
CA ASN A 258 -31.10 13.54 2.60
C ASN A 258 -29.91 13.05 3.44
N THR A 259 -28.78 13.73 3.34
CA THR A 259 -27.56 13.41 4.10
C THR A 259 -27.38 14.31 5.32
N ALA A 260 -28.42 14.51 6.11
CA ALA A 260 -28.33 15.24 7.37
C ALA A 260 -27.39 14.57 8.42
N GLU A 261 -26.91 13.35 8.12
CA GLU A 261 -26.01 12.58 9.00
C GLU A 261 -24.59 12.35 8.44
N ILE A 262 -24.30 12.78 7.18
CA ILE A 262 -23.03 12.49 6.51
C ILE A 262 -22.36 13.80 6.07
N GLY A 263 -21.95 14.61 7.02
CA GLY A 263 -21.33 15.89 6.74
C GLY A 263 -20.03 16.09 7.53
N TRP A 264 -19.26 17.07 7.13
CA TRP A 264 -18.18 17.64 7.94
C TRP A 264 -18.77 18.01 9.33
N PRO A 265 -18.06 17.77 10.45
CA PRO A 265 -18.54 18.18 11.76
C PRO A 265 -18.87 19.67 11.70
N GLN A 266 -20.10 20.00 12.03
CA GLN A 266 -20.59 21.37 12.00
C GLN A 266 -19.87 22.16 13.11
N ASN A 267 -18.83 22.93 12.76
CA ASN A 267 -18.53 24.11 13.52
C ASN A 267 -19.64 25.11 13.25
N SER A 268 -20.27 25.60 14.30
CA SER A 268 -21.48 26.38 14.33
C SER A 268 -21.51 27.67 13.48
N ASP A 269 -20.44 27.99 12.76
CA ASP A 269 -20.28 29.25 11.99
C ASP A 269 -20.10 29.06 10.49
N SER A 270 -20.06 27.84 9.93
CA SER A 270 -20.00 27.65 8.48
C SER A 270 -21.37 27.26 7.93
N LYS A 271 -21.86 28.02 6.96
CA LYS A 271 -23.00 27.67 6.11
C LYS A 271 -22.59 26.47 5.25
N THR A 272 -22.66 25.26 5.82
CA THR A 272 -22.29 24.01 5.15
C THR A 272 -23.23 23.78 3.97
N LYS A 273 -22.63 23.68 2.77
CA LYS A 273 -23.33 23.17 1.59
C LYS A 273 -23.82 21.73 1.90
N PRO A 274 -25.00 21.33 1.41
CA PRO A 274 -25.42 19.94 1.49
C PRO A 274 -24.37 19.07 0.79
N ASN A 275 -24.03 17.93 1.38
CA ASN A 275 -23.16 16.96 0.72
C ASN A 275 -23.85 16.42 -0.55
N LEU A 276 -23.17 16.53 -1.69
CA LEU A 276 -23.71 16.14 -2.99
C LEU A 276 -23.42 14.67 -3.34
N CYS A 277 -22.78 13.92 -2.45
CA CYS A 277 -22.37 12.53 -2.68
C CYS A 277 -22.91 11.58 -1.60
N GLY A 278 -23.67 10.57 -2.01
CA GLY A 278 -23.96 9.37 -1.22
C GLY A 278 -22.79 8.38 -1.30
N VAL A 279 -22.47 7.68 -0.20
CA VAL A 279 -21.35 6.74 -0.14
C VAL A 279 -21.84 5.38 0.35
N SER A 280 -21.48 4.30 -0.37
CA SER A 280 -21.69 2.92 0.05
C SER A 280 -20.49 2.04 -0.30
N LEU A 281 -20.41 0.87 0.31
CA LEU A 281 -19.30 -0.06 0.11
C LEU A 281 -19.78 -1.30 -0.62
N LEU A 282 -19.04 -1.72 -1.65
CA LEU A 282 -19.25 -2.99 -2.32
C LEU A 282 -18.14 -3.96 -1.93
N PRO A 283 -18.45 -5.08 -1.25
CA PRO A 283 -17.44 -6.01 -0.80
C PRO A 283 -16.79 -6.72 -1.98
N ILE A 284 -15.48 -6.88 -1.94
CA ILE A 284 -14.71 -7.66 -2.91
C ILE A 284 -14.73 -9.13 -2.47
N PRO A 285 -15.05 -10.08 -3.37
CA PRO A 285 -14.97 -11.51 -3.04
C PRO A 285 -13.55 -11.93 -2.67
N VAL A 286 -13.43 -12.67 -1.57
CA VAL A 286 -12.13 -13.21 -1.13
C VAL A 286 -11.78 -14.43 -1.98
N THR A 287 -10.81 -14.29 -2.87
CA THR A 287 -10.30 -15.37 -3.72
C THR A 287 -9.39 -16.31 -2.94
N ARG A 288 -8.53 -15.76 -2.09
CA ARG A 288 -7.61 -16.50 -1.22
C ARG A 288 -7.64 -15.93 0.19
N GLN A 289 -7.90 -16.80 1.15
CA GLN A 289 -7.94 -16.42 2.55
C GLN A 289 -6.53 -16.40 3.13
N LEU A 290 -6.16 -15.28 3.78
CA LEU A 290 -4.97 -15.19 4.63
C LEU A 290 -5.38 -15.40 6.09
N ILE A 291 -4.64 -16.23 6.83
CA ILE A 291 -4.97 -16.56 8.21
C ILE A 291 -3.73 -16.42 9.09
N ARG A 292 -3.87 -15.72 10.21
CA ARG A 292 -2.90 -15.72 11.30
C ARG A 292 -3.33 -16.68 12.39
N VAL A 293 -2.51 -17.68 12.67
CA VAL A 293 -2.70 -18.59 13.80
C VAL A 293 -1.70 -18.23 14.89
N LYS A 294 -2.20 -17.90 16.08
CA LYS A 294 -1.38 -17.71 17.29
C LYS A 294 -1.83 -18.70 18.33
N ALA A 295 -1.02 -19.70 18.61
CA ALA A 295 -1.39 -20.81 19.51
C ALA A 295 -0.24 -21.14 20.48
N ALA A 296 -0.61 -21.58 21.70
CA ALA A 296 0.33 -22.27 22.55
C ALA A 296 0.73 -23.61 21.91
N ARG A 297 1.96 -24.07 22.15
CA ARG A 297 2.47 -25.32 21.54
C ARG A 297 1.53 -26.52 21.74
N ALA A 298 0.92 -26.61 22.91
CA ALA A 298 0.00 -27.72 23.24
C ALA A 298 -1.29 -27.71 22.40
N ASN A 299 -1.76 -26.54 21.96
CA ASN A 299 -3.01 -26.37 21.23
C ASN A 299 -2.81 -26.24 19.73
N LEU A 300 -1.56 -26.15 19.27
CA LEU A 300 -1.21 -25.80 17.90
C LEU A 300 -1.88 -26.71 16.87
N ALA A 301 -1.87 -28.01 17.06
CA ALA A 301 -2.50 -28.97 16.15
C ALA A 301 -4.04 -28.79 16.07
N ALA A 302 -4.68 -28.49 17.19
CA ALA A 302 -6.13 -28.25 17.25
C ALA A 302 -6.51 -26.93 16.54
N ASP A 303 -5.73 -25.87 16.77
CA ASP A 303 -5.97 -24.56 16.14
C ASP A 303 -5.71 -24.62 14.63
N LEU A 304 -4.66 -25.33 14.19
CA LEU A 304 -4.40 -25.57 12.77
C LEU A 304 -5.50 -26.42 12.10
N ALA A 305 -6.19 -27.30 12.84
CA ALA A 305 -7.29 -28.07 12.30
C ALA A 305 -8.48 -27.20 11.85
N ASN A 306 -8.64 -25.99 12.42
CA ASN A 306 -9.71 -25.05 12.10
C ASN A 306 -9.37 -24.14 10.90
N VAL A 307 -8.16 -24.19 10.37
CA VAL A 307 -7.76 -23.37 9.21
C VAL A 307 -8.44 -23.88 7.94
N SER A 308 -9.03 -22.96 7.18
CA SER A 308 -9.74 -23.26 5.93
C SER A 308 -8.83 -23.91 4.89
N ALA A 309 -9.36 -24.88 4.14
CA ALA A 309 -8.63 -25.50 3.04
C ALA A 309 -8.26 -24.47 1.96
N GLY A 310 -7.04 -24.57 1.42
CA GLY A 310 -6.53 -23.66 0.39
C GLY A 310 -6.11 -22.28 0.89
N ALA A 311 -6.25 -21.97 2.19
CA ALA A 311 -5.76 -20.72 2.77
C ALA A 311 -4.22 -20.66 2.79
N TRP A 312 -3.69 -19.46 2.90
CA TRP A 312 -2.29 -19.22 3.27
C TRP A 312 -2.21 -18.77 4.73
N ALA A 313 -1.28 -19.38 5.47
CA ALA A 313 -1.18 -19.15 6.91
C ALA A 313 0.19 -18.62 7.36
N GLU A 314 0.16 -17.65 8.29
CA GLU A 314 1.26 -17.30 9.17
C GLU A 314 0.98 -17.92 10.54
N VAL A 315 1.89 -18.73 11.05
CA VAL A 315 1.72 -19.46 12.29
C VAL A 315 2.72 -18.97 13.32
N THR A 316 2.24 -18.47 14.45
CA THR A 316 3.06 -18.09 15.62
C THR A 316 2.79 -19.08 16.74
N ALA A 317 3.78 -19.89 17.08
CA ALA A 317 3.72 -20.81 18.20
C ALA A 317 4.32 -20.19 19.45
N LYS A 318 3.53 -20.12 20.53
CA LYS A 318 4.04 -19.76 21.86
C LYS A 318 4.71 -20.98 22.48
N LEU A 319 5.99 -20.84 22.78
CA LEU A 319 6.86 -21.90 23.28
C LEU A 319 7.41 -21.51 24.66
N ASP A 320 7.69 -22.51 25.48
CA ASP A 320 8.39 -22.32 26.75
C ASP A 320 9.93 -22.28 26.56
N ALA A 321 10.41 -22.91 25.49
CA ALA A 321 11.83 -22.95 25.10
C ALA A 321 11.96 -23.08 23.57
N PRO A 322 13.15 -22.79 22.96
CA PRO A 322 13.39 -22.98 21.55
C PRO A 322 13.13 -24.42 21.09
N GLU A 323 12.38 -24.58 19.99
CA GLU A 323 12.09 -25.88 19.35
C GLU A 323 12.65 -25.87 17.91
N PRO A 324 13.79 -26.54 17.66
CA PRO A 324 14.45 -26.51 16.33
C PRO A 324 13.58 -27.07 15.19
N ASP A 325 12.69 -28.04 15.45
CA ASP A 325 11.84 -28.69 14.47
C ASP A 325 10.44 -28.05 14.33
N LEU A 326 10.21 -26.89 14.89
CA LEU A 326 8.90 -26.26 14.92
C LEU A 326 8.30 -26.11 13.51
N ASP A 327 9.05 -25.64 12.53
CA ASP A 327 8.58 -25.45 11.15
C ASP A 327 8.10 -26.78 10.55
N ARG A 328 8.85 -27.85 10.73
CA ARG A 328 8.46 -29.18 10.27
C ARG A 328 7.16 -29.65 10.92
N HIS A 329 7.05 -29.53 12.25
CA HIS A 329 5.84 -29.94 12.98
C HIS A 329 4.60 -29.17 12.56
N VAL A 330 4.73 -27.86 12.32
CA VAL A 330 3.63 -27.01 11.84
C VAL A 330 3.18 -27.44 10.45
N ARG A 331 4.12 -27.69 9.52
CA ARG A 331 3.79 -28.11 8.14
C ARG A 331 3.19 -29.53 8.10
N GLU A 332 3.67 -30.45 8.92
CA GLU A 332 3.09 -31.78 9.09
C GLU A 332 1.64 -31.70 9.62
N ALA A 333 1.39 -30.83 10.62
CA ALA A 333 0.05 -30.63 11.17
C ALA A 333 -0.91 -29.96 10.17
N ALA A 334 -0.41 -29.12 9.26
CA ALA A 334 -1.20 -28.55 8.16
C ALA A 334 -1.66 -29.65 7.17
N ALA A 335 -0.91 -30.76 7.07
CA ALA A 335 -1.24 -31.94 6.26
C ALA A 335 -1.62 -31.63 4.79
N GLY A 336 -1.07 -30.57 4.20
CA GLY A 336 -1.35 -30.13 2.83
C GLY A 336 -2.76 -29.56 2.60
N ARG A 337 -3.58 -29.40 3.65
CA ARG A 337 -4.92 -28.79 3.52
C ARG A 337 -4.86 -27.29 3.21
N PHE A 338 -3.86 -26.61 3.72
CA PHE A 338 -3.56 -25.21 3.49
C PHE A 338 -2.04 -25.01 3.43
N GLU A 339 -1.60 -23.88 2.93
CA GLU A 339 -0.17 -23.59 2.77
C GLU A 339 0.34 -22.71 3.92
N VAL A 340 1.37 -23.16 4.64
CA VAL A 340 2.05 -22.39 5.66
C VAL A 340 3.18 -21.59 5.02
N LEU A 341 3.02 -20.28 4.94
CA LEU A 341 4.02 -19.40 4.35
C LEU A 341 5.09 -18.97 5.35
N LYS A 342 4.72 -18.83 6.63
CA LYS A 342 5.63 -18.34 7.66
C LYS A 342 5.35 -19.01 9.00
N VAL A 343 6.42 -19.43 9.68
CA VAL A 343 6.37 -19.96 11.04
C VAL A 343 7.23 -19.07 11.94
N LEU A 344 6.66 -18.65 13.06
CA LEU A 344 7.30 -17.82 14.06
C LEU A 344 7.26 -18.54 15.40
N ALA A 345 8.37 -18.50 16.13
CA ALA A 345 8.44 -18.93 17.52
C ALA A 345 8.36 -17.71 18.43
N ASP A 346 7.40 -17.71 19.36
CA ASP A 346 7.25 -16.71 20.42
C ASP A 346 7.56 -17.39 21.76
N PHE A 347 8.70 -17.11 22.32
CA PHE A 347 9.12 -17.63 23.63
C PHE A 347 9.68 -16.51 24.49
N PRO A 348 9.49 -16.60 25.83
CA PRO A 348 9.99 -15.58 26.72
C PRO A 348 11.52 -15.53 26.67
N ILE A 349 12.06 -14.39 26.29
CA ILE A 349 13.50 -14.13 26.39
C ILE A 349 13.80 -13.99 27.89
N SER A 350 14.38 -15.03 28.50
CA SER A 350 14.84 -14.95 29.87
C SER A 350 15.99 -13.94 29.96
N GLU A 351 15.85 -12.94 30.82
CA GLU A 351 16.94 -11.98 31.10
C GLU A 351 18.24 -12.66 31.62
N THR A 352 18.14 -13.94 32.00
CA THR A 352 19.24 -14.75 32.48
C THR A 352 19.85 -15.69 31.43
N ALA A 353 19.42 -15.60 30.17
CA ALA A 353 20.00 -16.45 29.11
C ALA A 353 21.47 -16.16 28.89
N PRO A 354 22.35 -17.19 28.87
CA PRO A 354 23.82 -17.01 28.81
C PRO A 354 24.33 -16.22 27.59
N TRP A 355 23.52 -16.05 26.53
CA TRP A 355 23.85 -15.27 25.32
C TRP A 355 23.61 -13.76 25.48
N GLN A 356 23.07 -13.28 26.62
CA GLN A 356 22.93 -11.83 26.89
C GLN A 356 24.22 -11.17 27.42
N THR A 357 25.30 -11.92 27.65
CA THR A 357 26.60 -11.29 27.69
C THR A 357 26.90 -10.75 26.30
N LYS A 358 26.55 -9.44 26.10
CA LYS A 358 26.94 -8.64 24.92
C LYS A 358 27.43 -9.49 23.75
N ALA A 359 26.51 -10.16 23.02
CA ALA A 359 26.88 -10.65 21.71
C ALA A 359 27.35 -9.42 20.93
N PRO A 360 28.60 -9.41 20.45
CA PRO A 360 29.10 -8.29 19.68
C PRO A 360 28.10 -8.05 18.51
N THR A 361 27.72 -6.82 18.28
CA THR A 361 26.91 -6.50 17.10
C THR A 361 27.70 -6.86 15.86
N LEU A 362 27.06 -7.06 14.72
CA LEU A 362 27.75 -7.35 13.45
C LEU A 362 28.85 -6.31 13.14
N HIS A 363 28.72 -5.09 13.65
CA HIS A 363 29.71 -4.01 13.59
C HIS A 363 30.94 -4.21 14.51
N ASP A 364 30.77 -4.96 15.58
CA ASP A 364 31.85 -5.21 16.55
C ASP A 364 32.65 -6.46 16.18
N LEU A 365 32.18 -7.29 15.25
CA LEU A 365 32.83 -8.50 14.79
C LEU A 365 33.91 -8.17 13.74
N GLN A 366 35.16 -8.43 14.08
CA GLN A 366 36.24 -8.36 13.10
C GLN A 366 36.18 -9.62 12.22
N PRO A 367 36.30 -9.49 10.89
CA PRO A 367 36.28 -10.65 9.98
C PRO A 367 37.28 -11.75 10.36
N ARG A 368 38.43 -11.37 10.94
CA ARG A 368 39.45 -12.30 11.43
C ARG A 368 38.97 -13.17 12.58
N ASP A 369 38.20 -12.58 13.50
CA ASP A 369 37.75 -13.31 14.69
C ASP A 369 36.65 -14.31 14.30
N VAL A 370 35.73 -13.91 13.41
CA VAL A 370 34.70 -14.79 12.84
C VAL A 370 35.34 -15.97 12.08
N PHE A 371 36.40 -15.72 11.28
CA PHE A 371 37.07 -16.76 10.53
C PHE A 371 37.79 -17.75 11.45
N ARG A 372 38.45 -17.25 12.51
CA ARG A 372 39.13 -18.10 13.51
C ARG A 372 38.11 -18.97 14.27
N GLU A 373 36.98 -18.42 14.62
CA GLU A 373 35.89 -19.15 15.31
C GLU A 373 35.33 -20.25 14.41
N LEU A 374 35.13 -19.96 13.11
CA LEU A 374 34.70 -20.93 12.10
C LEU A 374 35.74 -22.10 11.96
N LEU A 375 37.04 -21.80 11.91
CA LEU A 375 38.06 -22.84 11.85
C LEU A 375 38.01 -23.74 13.09
N THR A 376 37.82 -23.14 14.26
CA THR A 376 37.70 -23.87 15.53
C THR A 376 36.44 -24.76 15.53
N GLU A 377 35.31 -24.26 15.10
CA GLU A 377 34.05 -25.01 14.99
C GLU A 377 34.18 -26.21 14.02
N LYS A 378 34.89 -26.00 12.92
CA LYS A 378 35.09 -27.05 11.89
C LYS A 378 36.27 -27.98 12.23
N GLN A 379 36.94 -27.79 13.35
CA GLN A 379 38.11 -28.56 13.78
C GLN A 379 39.23 -28.62 12.72
N ILE A 380 39.43 -27.47 12.02
CA ILE A 380 40.47 -27.35 10.99
C ILE A 380 41.70 -26.69 11.63
N GLU A 381 42.86 -27.40 11.61
CA GLU A 381 44.14 -26.78 11.94
C GLU A 381 44.53 -25.80 10.83
N GLY A 382 44.63 -24.48 11.15
CA GLY A 382 44.53 -23.47 10.15
C GLY A 382 45.52 -22.33 10.15
N ASP A 383 46.78 -22.52 10.55
CA ASP A 383 47.75 -21.43 10.50
C ASP A 383 47.99 -20.92 9.06
N GLU A 384 48.06 -21.81 8.08
CA GLU A 384 48.19 -21.44 6.68
C GLU A 384 46.92 -20.78 6.12
N LEU A 385 45.72 -21.27 6.49
CA LEU A 385 44.44 -20.68 6.08
C LEU A 385 44.22 -19.30 6.67
N SER A 386 44.66 -19.08 7.92
CA SER A 386 44.61 -17.78 8.56
C SER A 386 45.51 -16.76 7.87
N ALA A 387 46.73 -17.18 7.44
CA ALA A 387 47.63 -16.32 6.68
C ALA A 387 47.05 -15.93 5.31
N VAL A 388 46.47 -16.87 4.58
CA VAL A 388 45.81 -16.60 3.29
C VAL A 388 44.60 -15.68 3.46
N PHE A 389 43.80 -15.87 4.52
CA PHE A 389 42.65 -15.01 4.80
C PHE A 389 43.09 -13.57 5.12
N ASP A 390 44.19 -13.40 5.87
CA ASP A 390 44.77 -12.09 6.18
C ASP A 390 45.26 -11.38 4.91
N GLU A 391 45.83 -12.11 3.96
CA GLU A 391 46.29 -11.60 2.67
C GLU A 391 45.09 -11.14 1.82
N LEU A 392 43.99 -11.90 1.82
CA LEU A 392 42.75 -11.53 1.12
C LEU A 392 42.10 -10.28 1.74
N LEU A 393 42.10 -10.12 3.07
CA LEU A 393 41.61 -8.92 3.72
C LEU A 393 42.43 -7.69 3.36
N ALA A 394 43.75 -7.81 3.31
CA ALA A 394 44.62 -6.71 2.91
C ALA A 394 44.40 -6.29 1.45
N LEU A 395 44.17 -7.24 0.53
CA LEU A 395 43.83 -6.97 -0.86
C LEU A 395 42.48 -6.25 -1.03
N ARG A 396 41.52 -6.52 -0.15
CA ARG A 396 40.21 -5.82 -0.13
C ARG A 396 40.36 -4.36 0.30
N GLU A 397 41.16 -4.09 1.34
CA GLU A 397 41.41 -2.73 1.82
C GLU A 397 42.08 -1.84 0.77
N VAL A 398 43.06 -2.40 0.04
CA VAL A 398 43.72 -1.69 -1.07
C VAL A 398 42.74 -1.35 -2.23
N LYS A 399 41.79 -2.23 -2.54
CA LYS A 399 40.77 -1.94 -3.56
C LYS A 399 39.78 -0.86 -3.14
N MET A 400 39.45 -0.75 -1.87
CA MET A 400 38.50 0.30 -1.39
C MET A 400 39.12 1.70 -1.38
N THR A 401 40.45 1.83 -1.21
CA THR A 401 41.15 3.11 -1.25
C THR A 401 41.48 3.61 -2.67
N SER A 402 41.31 2.80 -3.68
CA SER A 402 41.56 3.17 -5.10
C SER A 402 40.29 3.69 -5.84
N TRP A 403 39.17 3.88 -5.15
CA TRP A 403 37.89 4.37 -5.68
C TRP A 403 37.39 5.64 -4.96
N GLN A 404 38.26 6.41 -4.32
CA GLN A 404 37.99 7.78 -3.84
C GLN A 404 38.56 8.82 -4.79
#